data_4e0c0a2de421bb4ca69d7fccb449b9c8
#
_entry.id   4e0c0a2de421bb4ca69d7fccb449b9c8
#
_cell.length_a   1.000
_cell.length_b   1.000
_cell.length_c   1.000
_cell.angle_alpha   90.00
_cell.angle_beta   90.00
_cell.angle_gamma   90.00
#
_symmetry.space_group_name_H-M   'P 1'
#
loop_
_entity.id
_entity.type
_entity.pdbx_description
1 polymer ?
#
loop_
_entity_poly.entity_id
_entity_poly.type
_entity_poly.pdbx_seq_one_letter_code
_entity_poly.pdbx_strand_id
1 'polypeptide(L)'
;MKPTKIFVVIAIVSFAGCASHKKSDTPSVAAQSGLSGTKWGYYSGDPILKWNPDGRTMTVMTELSYTDPQGLIWDAPAGSVTDGASIPRYLWSVMGGPFEGKYRNASVLHDIAYEKHDRPWWDCDRMFYNAMRCSGVSAAEAKTMYYALYKFGHHWKFPIKRAKPVKFEGQLVARAEPIPRAIPVNPVEINEARDWISSADPSLEQIEQKANTEAW
;
A
#
# COMPACT_ATOMS: atom_id res chain seq x y z
N MET A 1 65.92 62.50 -27.83
CA MET A 1 64.78 62.34 -27.01
C MET A 1 64.64 60.82 -26.78
N LYS A 2 64.90 60.34 -25.55
CA LYS A 2 64.81 58.90 -25.19
C LYS A 2 63.49 58.65 -24.49
N PRO A 3 62.72 57.59 -24.82
CA PRO A 3 61.52 57.30 -24.15
C PRO A 3 61.84 56.49 -22.88
N THR A 4 61.24 56.90 -21.75
CA THR A 4 61.31 56.32 -20.46
C THR A 4 60.45 55.10 -20.41
N LYS A 5 61.00 53.89 -20.04
CA LYS A 5 60.22 52.67 -19.85
C LYS A 5 59.67 52.65 -18.40
N ILE A 6 58.39 52.63 -18.34
CA ILE A 6 57.68 52.45 -17.07
C ILE A 6 57.53 50.92 -16.86
N PHE A 7 58.09 50.37 -15.76
CA PHE A 7 57.88 49.03 -15.31
C PHE A 7 56.65 49.01 -14.40
N VAL A 8 55.62 48.28 -14.83
CA VAL A 8 54.45 47.94 -13.98
C VAL A 8 54.76 46.64 -13.30
N VAL A 9 54.92 46.65 -12.00
CA VAL A 9 55.03 45.44 -11.18
C VAL A 9 53.63 45.00 -10.81
N ILE A 10 53.18 43.86 -11.37
CA ILE A 10 51.93 43.21 -11.03
C ILE A 10 52.21 42.25 -9.85
N ALA A 11 51.72 42.58 -8.66
CA ALA A 11 51.73 41.68 -7.52
C ALA A 11 50.63 40.65 -7.69
N ILE A 12 51.03 39.36 -7.86
CA ILE A 12 50.08 38.25 -7.89
C ILE A 12 49.82 37.85 -6.43
N VAL A 13 48.65 38.17 -5.91
CA VAL A 13 48.17 37.67 -4.61
C VAL A 13 47.51 36.30 -4.85
N SER A 14 48.20 35.25 -4.42
CA SER A 14 47.69 33.90 -4.43
C SER A 14 46.71 33.71 -3.25
N PHE A 15 45.41 33.68 -3.56
CA PHE A 15 44.40 33.23 -2.60
C PHE A 15 44.34 31.69 -2.62
N ALA A 16 44.86 31.07 -1.60
CA ALA A 16 44.60 29.66 -1.32
C ALA A 16 43.17 29.52 -0.79
N GLY A 17 42.21 29.26 -1.67
CA GLY A 17 40.84 28.93 -1.32
C GLY A 17 40.76 27.48 -0.89
N CYS A 18 40.60 27.17 0.41
CA CYS A 18 40.13 25.89 0.89
C CYS A 18 38.72 25.65 0.34
N ALA A 19 38.60 24.81 -0.68
CA ALA A 19 37.31 24.29 -1.10
C ALA A 19 36.80 23.31 -0.06
N SER A 20 35.98 23.80 0.87
CA SER A 20 35.16 22.96 1.73
C SER A 20 34.11 22.26 0.87
N HIS A 21 34.28 20.96 0.65
CA HIS A 21 33.26 20.10 0.02
C HIS A 21 32.04 20.08 0.95
N LYS A 22 31.06 20.91 0.70
CA LYS A 22 29.71 20.73 1.22
C LYS A 22 29.16 19.44 0.61
N LYS A 23 29.11 18.36 1.41
CA LYS A 23 28.23 17.23 1.13
C LYS A 23 26.84 17.79 0.85
N SER A 24 26.35 17.57 -0.35
CA SER A 24 24.95 17.82 -0.68
C SER A 24 24.13 16.80 0.11
N ASP A 25 23.63 17.19 1.27
CA ASP A 25 22.56 16.49 1.94
C ASP A 25 21.33 16.62 1.05
N THR A 26 21.12 15.62 0.20
CA THR A 26 19.83 15.41 -0.45
C THR A 26 18.86 15.07 0.68
N PRO A 27 17.85 15.90 0.95
CA PRO A 27 16.89 15.54 2.01
C PRO A 27 16.23 14.24 1.62
N SER A 28 16.28 13.24 2.52
CA SER A 28 15.59 11.98 2.33
C SER A 28 14.10 12.29 2.13
N VAL A 29 13.46 11.60 1.19
CA VAL A 29 12.04 11.77 0.84
C VAL A 29 11.12 11.66 2.08
N ALA A 30 11.58 11.02 3.16
CA ALA A 30 10.88 10.92 4.44
C ALA A 30 10.71 12.26 5.19
N ALA A 31 11.47 13.30 4.86
CA ALA A 31 11.41 14.59 5.56
C ALA A 31 10.37 15.56 4.99
N GLN A 32 9.70 15.22 3.88
CA GLN A 32 8.74 16.12 3.19
C GLN A 32 7.27 15.78 3.42
N SER A 33 6.93 14.62 3.97
CA SER A 33 5.57 14.32 4.39
C SER A 33 5.49 14.44 5.91
N GLY A 34 4.73 15.41 6.42
CA GLY A 34 4.46 15.59 7.85
C GLY A 34 3.68 14.44 8.50
N LEU A 35 3.75 13.24 7.95
CA LEU A 35 3.20 12.00 8.46
C LEU A 35 4.26 11.33 9.32
N SER A 36 4.19 11.56 10.63
CA SER A 36 4.95 10.80 11.61
C SER A 36 4.61 9.32 11.44
N GLY A 37 5.60 8.52 11.06
CA GLY A 37 5.45 7.06 10.95
C GLY A 37 4.94 6.47 12.26
N THR A 38 3.94 5.60 12.16
CA THR A 38 3.42 4.84 13.30
C THR A 38 4.11 3.48 13.35
N LYS A 39 3.90 2.72 14.44
CA LYS A 39 4.32 1.30 14.48
C LYS A 39 3.66 0.44 13.40
N TRP A 40 2.69 1.00 12.69
CA TRP A 40 1.93 0.37 11.61
C TRP A 40 2.38 0.84 10.22
N GLY A 41 3.54 1.52 10.10
CA GLY A 41 4.01 2.09 8.85
C GLY A 41 3.56 3.54 8.62
N TYR A 42 3.61 3.98 7.35
CA TYR A 42 3.23 5.33 6.96
C TYR A 42 2.81 5.41 5.50
N TYR A 43 1.94 6.37 5.19
CA TYR A 43 1.53 6.72 3.83
C TYR A 43 2.41 7.84 3.26
N SER A 44 2.50 7.92 1.92
CA SER A 44 3.14 9.05 1.23
C SER A 44 2.30 10.34 1.29
N GLY A 45 1.01 10.23 1.56
CA GLY A 45 0.04 11.31 1.59
C GLY A 45 -1.39 10.79 1.46
N ASP A 46 -2.31 11.70 1.15
CA ASP A 46 -3.69 11.36 0.82
C ASP A 46 -3.89 11.31 -0.71
N PRO A 47 -4.54 10.29 -1.27
CA PRO A 47 -4.81 10.21 -2.69
C PRO A 47 -5.90 11.20 -3.11
N ILE A 48 -5.80 11.73 -4.32
CA ILE A 48 -6.92 12.39 -5.00
C ILE A 48 -7.58 11.34 -5.88
N LEU A 49 -8.86 11.08 -5.63
CA LEU A 49 -9.67 10.14 -6.39
C LEU A 49 -10.74 10.90 -7.18
N LYS A 50 -10.95 10.50 -8.43
CA LYS A 50 -11.98 11.05 -9.32
C LYS A 50 -12.99 9.97 -9.68
N TRP A 51 -14.28 10.23 -9.46
CA TRP A 51 -15.35 9.36 -9.92
C TRP A 51 -15.33 9.22 -11.45
N ASN A 52 -15.45 8.00 -11.92
CA ASN A 52 -15.60 7.69 -13.33
C ASN A 52 -17.08 7.85 -13.77
N PRO A 53 -17.34 8.06 -15.07
CA PRO A 53 -18.72 8.22 -15.58
C PRO A 53 -19.62 7.00 -15.35
N ASP A 54 -19.06 5.83 -15.07
CA ASP A 54 -19.80 4.60 -14.74
C ASP A 54 -20.53 4.67 -13.38
N GLY A 55 -20.25 5.71 -12.57
CA GLY A 55 -20.83 5.91 -11.24
C GLY A 55 -20.43 4.87 -10.20
N ARG A 56 -19.46 4.00 -10.52
CA ARG A 56 -19.04 2.87 -9.67
C ARG A 56 -17.56 2.89 -9.33
N THR A 57 -16.72 3.18 -10.31
CA THR A 57 -15.27 3.16 -10.15
C THR A 57 -14.71 4.55 -9.93
N MET A 58 -13.51 4.59 -9.34
CA MET A 58 -12.73 5.82 -9.18
C MET A 58 -11.36 5.65 -9.83
N THR A 59 -10.83 6.73 -10.39
CA THR A 59 -9.44 6.79 -10.88
C THR A 59 -8.57 7.51 -9.86
N VAL A 60 -7.43 6.91 -9.53
CA VAL A 60 -6.39 7.53 -8.70
C VAL A 60 -5.72 8.64 -9.52
N MET A 61 -5.86 9.88 -9.09
CA MET A 61 -5.29 11.04 -9.78
C MET A 61 -3.89 11.39 -9.28
N THR A 62 -3.62 11.11 -8.00
CA THR A 62 -2.30 11.30 -7.38
C THR A 62 -1.89 9.98 -6.77
N GLU A 63 -0.67 9.53 -7.10
CA GLU A 63 -0.11 8.29 -6.56
C GLU A 63 -0.23 8.25 -5.03
N LEU A 64 -0.68 7.11 -4.53
CA LEU A 64 -0.65 6.78 -3.12
C LEU A 64 0.31 5.63 -2.89
N SER A 65 1.26 5.79 -1.98
CA SER A 65 2.07 4.68 -1.50
C SER A 65 1.95 4.53 0.02
N TYR A 66 2.20 3.32 0.47
CA TYR A 66 2.23 2.96 1.87
C TYR A 66 3.44 2.07 2.13
N THR A 67 4.24 2.43 3.12
CA THR A 67 5.35 1.59 3.60
C THR A 67 4.90 0.89 4.86
N ASP A 68 4.90 -0.44 4.81
CA ASP A 68 4.45 -1.27 5.93
C ASP A 68 5.52 -1.39 7.04
N PRO A 69 5.20 -2.01 8.20
CA PRO A 69 6.16 -2.19 9.31
C PRO A 69 7.42 -2.98 8.94
N GLN A 70 7.40 -3.76 7.88
CA GLN A 70 8.53 -4.54 7.36
C GLN A 70 9.38 -3.77 6.35
N GLY A 71 8.95 -2.53 6.00
CA GLY A 71 9.63 -1.68 5.02
C GLY A 71 9.25 -2.00 3.57
N LEU A 72 8.24 -2.84 3.33
CA LEU A 72 7.73 -3.09 1.99
C LEU A 72 6.86 -1.93 1.52
N ILE A 73 7.07 -1.51 0.29
CA ILE A 73 6.30 -0.45 -0.34
C ILE A 73 5.15 -1.06 -1.14
N TRP A 74 3.95 -0.52 -0.93
CA TRP A 74 2.70 -0.83 -1.62
C TRP A 74 2.23 0.43 -2.30
N ASP A 75 1.96 0.37 -3.59
CA ASP A 75 1.66 1.55 -4.40
C ASP A 75 0.39 1.39 -5.23
N ALA A 76 -0.36 2.48 -5.28
CA ALA A 76 -1.46 2.72 -6.20
C ALA A 76 -1.05 3.88 -7.12
N PRO A 77 -0.49 3.59 -8.31
CA PRO A 77 -0.04 4.63 -9.24
C PRO A 77 -1.17 5.53 -9.73
N ALA A 78 -0.85 6.76 -10.10
CA ALA A 78 -1.79 7.61 -10.81
C ALA A 78 -2.28 6.92 -12.09
N GLY A 79 -3.58 7.03 -12.37
CA GLY A 79 -4.23 6.33 -13.47
C GLY A 79 -4.81 4.96 -13.09
N SER A 80 -4.45 4.37 -11.94
CA SER A 80 -5.09 3.14 -11.46
C SER A 80 -6.58 3.36 -11.25
N VAL A 81 -7.38 2.34 -11.55
CA VAL A 81 -8.82 2.35 -11.33
C VAL A 81 -9.13 1.44 -10.14
N THR A 82 -9.99 1.88 -9.25
CA THR A 82 -10.44 1.13 -8.07
C THR A 82 -11.94 1.20 -7.96
N ASP A 83 -12.58 0.11 -7.59
CA ASP A 83 -14.01 0.07 -7.28
C ASP A 83 -14.26 -0.23 -5.78
N GLY A 84 -13.18 -0.39 -5.02
CA GLY A 84 -13.23 -0.78 -3.60
C GLY A 84 -13.86 -2.14 -3.37
N ALA A 85 -13.98 -2.96 -4.41
CA ALA A 85 -14.75 -4.20 -4.41
C ALA A 85 -14.06 -5.37 -3.72
N SER A 86 -12.78 -5.24 -3.38
CA SER A 86 -12.05 -6.29 -2.65
C SER A 86 -12.63 -6.55 -1.27
N ILE A 87 -13.37 -5.57 -0.70
CA ILE A 87 -14.14 -5.74 0.52
C ILE A 87 -15.51 -6.32 0.16
N PRO A 88 -15.84 -7.54 0.61
CA PRO A 88 -17.15 -8.14 0.35
C PRO A 88 -18.31 -7.22 0.73
N ARG A 89 -19.28 -7.04 -0.17
CA ARG A 89 -20.36 -6.05 -0.04
C ARG A 89 -21.18 -6.15 1.25
N TYR A 90 -21.30 -7.33 1.82
CA TYR A 90 -22.04 -7.49 3.08
C TYR A 90 -21.31 -6.85 4.28
N LEU A 91 -19.99 -6.68 4.22
CA LEU A 91 -19.27 -5.90 5.23
C LEU A 91 -19.61 -4.41 5.17
N TRP A 92 -20.04 -3.92 4.01
CA TRP A 92 -20.44 -2.52 3.85
C TRP A 92 -21.64 -2.15 4.73
N SER A 93 -22.54 -3.10 4.97
CA SER A 93 -23.70 -2.86 5.86
C SER A 93 -23.34 -2.77 7.34
N VAL A 94 -22.17 -3.30 7.73
CA VAL A 94 -21.71 -3.36 9.12
C VAL A 94 -20.64 -2.32 9.41
N MET A 95 -19.80 -2.01 8.42
CA MET A 95 -18.56 -1.25 8.59
C MET A 95 -18.50 0.02 7.73
N GLY A 96 -19.50 0.26 6.87
CA GLY A 96 -19.51 1.33 5.87
C GLY A 96 -18.93 0.89 4.51
N GLY A 97 -19.12 1.71 3.48
CA GLY A 97 -18.63 1.44 2.14
C GLY A 97 -17.10 1.55 2.03
N PRO A 98 -16.48 0.98 0.97
CA PRO A 98 -15.02 0.86 0.86
C PRO A 98 -14.28 2.20 0.78
N PHE A 99 -14.98 3.26 0.45
CA PHE A 99 -14.44 4.62 0.38
C PHE A 99 -14.87 5.51 1.56
N GLU A 100 -15.50 4.92 2.57
CA GLU A 100 -15.96 5.61 3.76
C GLU A 100 -14.98 5.41 4.92
N GLY A 101 -15.05 6.29 5.91
CA GLY A 101 -14.29 6.16 7.14
C GLY A 101 -12.77 6.24 7.00
N LYS A 102 -12.09 5.71 8.01
CA LYS A 102 -10.64 5.79 8.16
C LYS A 102 -9.87 4.79 7.29
N TYR A 103 -10.51 3.74 6.80
CA TYR A 103 -9.84 2.68 6.03
C TYR A 103 -9.80 2.93 4.52
N ARG A 104 -10.37 4.03 4.01
CA ARG A 104 -10.46 4.33 2.58
C ARG A 104 -9.12 4.27 1.84
N ASN A 105 -8.04 4.81 2.42
CA ASN A 105 -6.71 4.77 1.79
C ASN A 105 -6.17 3.34 1.72
N ALA A 106 -6.39 2.57 2.79
CA ALA A 106 -6.03 1.16 2.82
C ALA A 106 -6.82 0.34 1.78
N SER A 107 -8.11 0.64 1.56
CA SER A 107 -8.96 -0.01 0.56
C SER A 107 -8.45 0.20 -0.86
N VAL A 108 -8.03 1.42 -1.20
CA VAL A 108 -7.45 1.72 -2.53
C VAL A 108 -6.19 0.88 -2.77
N LEU A 109 -5.28 0.83 -1.81
CA LEU A 109 -4.04 0.04 -1.92
C LEU A 109 -4.31 -1.47 -2.03
N HIS A 110 -5.25 -1.97 -1.23
CA HIS A 110 -5.62 -3.39 -1.23
C HIS A 110 -6.23 -3.81 -2.56
N ASP A 111 -7.15 -3.00 -3.09
CA ASP A 111 -7.80 -3.24 -4.38
C ASP A 111 -6.76 -3.31 -5.51
N ILE A 112 -5.87 -2.35 -5.60
CA ILE A 112 -4.79 -2.34 -6.59
C ILE A 112 -3.82 -3.52 -6.41
N ALA A 113 -3.47 -3.89 -5.17
CA ALA A 113 -2.62 -5.04 -4.90
C ALA A 113 -3.29 -6.36 -5.33
N TYR A 114 -4.61 -6.45 -5.14
CA TYR A 114 -5.41 -7.58 -5.58
C TYR A 114 -5.53 -7.67 -7.11
N GLU A 115 -5.57 -6.55 -7.82
CA GLU A 115 -5.53 -6.55 -9.30
C GLU A 115 -4.15 -6.95 -9.85
N LYS A 116 -3.08 -6.48 -9.22
CA LYS A 116 -1.70 -6.75 -9.68
C LYS A 116 -1.32 -8.23 -9.57
N HIS A 117 -1.79 -8.95 -8.58
CA HIS A 117 -1.41 -10.34 -8.26
C HIS A 117 0.11 -10.57 -8.22
N ASP A 118 0.91 -9.55 -7.94
CA ASP A 118 2.38 -9.61 -7.90
C ASP A 118 2.92 -10.10 -6.55
N ARG A 119 2.02 -10.22 -5.56
CA ARG A 119 2.30 -10.73 -4.21
C ARG A 119 1.26 -11.76 -3.79
N PRO A 120 1.54 -12.57 -2.76
CA PRO A 120 0.53 -13.48 -2.22
C PRO A 120 -0.67 -12.71 -1.65
N TRP A 121 -1.88 -13.25 -1.81
CA TRP A 121 -3.10 -12.63 -1.30
C TRP A 121 -3.05 -12.40 0.23
N TRP A 122 -2.44 -13.32 1.00
CA TRP A 122 -2.31 -13.16 2.46
C TRP A 122 -1.39 -12.00 2.85
N ASP A 123 -0.37 -11.66 2.03
CA ASP A 123 0.45 -10.47 2.25
C ASP A 123 -0.34 -9.20 1.93
N CYS A 124 -1.21 -9.22 0.91
CA CYS A 124 -2.11 -8.12 0.58
C CYS A 124 -3.10 -7.86 1.73
N ASP A 125 -3.69 -8.93 2.29
CA ASP A 125 -4.61 -8.83 3.43
C ASP A 125 -3.90 -8.32 4.69
N ARG A 126 -2.67 -8.80 4.94
CA ARG A 126 -1.84 -8.33 6.06
C ARG A 126 -1.47 -6.85 5.89
N MET A 127 -1.12 -6.44 4.67
CA MET A 127 -0.90 -5.03 4.35
C MET A 127 -2.16 -4.22 4.63
N PHE A 128 -3.33 -4.67 4.20
CA PHE A 128 -4.60 -3.98 4.45
C PHE A 128 -4.85 -3.77 5.94
N TYR A 129 -4.64 -4.81 6.76
CA TYR A 129 -4.74 -4.70 8.22
C TYR A 129 -3.78 -3.62 8.76
N ASN A 130 -2.50 -3.66 8.41
CA ASN A 130 -1.50 -2.70 8.88
C ASN A 130 -1.84 -1.26 8.43
N ALA A 131 -2.25 -1.10 7.18
CA ALA A 131 -2.63 0.17 6.59
C ALA A 131 -3.88 0.77 7.25
N MET A 132 -4.89 -0.07 7.58
CA MET A 132 -6.04 0.34 8.39
C MET A 132 -5.61 0.83 9.77
N ARG A 133 -4.74 0.07 10.46
CA ARG A 133 -4.21 0.47 11.78
C ARG A 133 -3.41 1.76 11.71
N CYS A 134 -2.65 1.96 10.63
CA CYS A 134 -1.94 3.21 10.36
C CYS A 134 -2.91 4.39 10.20
N SER A 135 -4.06 4.17 9.58
CA SER A 135 -5.13 5.17 9.42
C SER A 135 -5.97 5.40 10.69
N GLY A 136 -5.66 4.71 11.80
CA GLY A 136 -6.37 4.86 13.07
C GLY A 136 -7.72 4.13 13.14
N VAL A 137 -7.92 3.09 12.33
CA VAL A 137 -9.02 2.12 12.51
C VAL A 137 -8.80 1.35 13.82
N SER A 138 -9.84 1.07 14.58
CA SER A 138 -9.74 0.32 15.83
C SER A 138 -9.18 -1.09 15.61
N ALA A 139 -8.57 -1.69 16.65
CA ALA A 139 -8.03 -3.05 16.53
C ALA A 139 -9.12 -4.06 16.21
N ALA A 140 -10.25 -3.98 16.92
CA ALA A 140 -11.36 -4.90 16.73
C ALA A 140 -11.96 -4.81 15.31
N GLU A 141 -12.16 -3.60 14.81
CA GLU A 141 -12.67 -3.36 13.46
C GLU A 141 -11.69 -3.88 12.39
N ALA A 142 -10.41 -3.51 12.46
CA ALA A 142 -9.40 -3.95 11.52
C ALA A 142 -9.21 -5.48 11.52
N LYS A 143 -9.26 -6.12 12.71
CA LYS A 143 -9.21 -7.59 12.85
C LYS A 143 -10.43 -8.27 12.26
N THR A 144 -11.62 -7.69 12.43
CA THR A 144 -12.86 -8.22 11.85
C THR A 144 -12.81 -8.17 10.32
N MET A 145 -12.35 -7.05 9.74
CA MET A 145 -12.16 -6.92 8.30
C MET A 145 -11.11 -7.91 7.78
N TYR A 146 -10.00 -8.06 8.51
CA TYR A 146 -8.96 -9.01 8.18
C TYR A 146 -9.47 -10.45 8.16
N TYR A 147 -10.22 -10.87 9.21
CA TYR A 147 -10.86 -12.19 9.25
C TYR A 147 -11.74 -12.44 8.04
N ALA A 148 -12.57 -11.47 7.70
CA ALA A 148 -13.52 -11.61 6.61
C ALA A 148 -12.83 -11.70 5.22
N LEU A 149 -11.80 -10.91 4.98
CA LEU A 149 -11.00 -11.01 3.76
C LEU A 149 -10.22 -12.32 3.71
N TYR A 150 -9.54 -12.68 4.80
CA TYR A 150 -8.76 -13.90 4.89
C TYR A 150 -9.59 -15.17 4.68
N LYS A 151 -10.86 -15.17 5.10
CA LYS A 151 -11.76 -16.32 4.95
C LYS A 151 -12.52 -16.33 3.62
N PHE A 152 -13.07 -15.18 3.24
CA PHE A 152 -14.04 -15.07 2.16
C PHE A 152 -13.53 -14.30 0.93
N GLY A 153 -12.33 -13.71 1.02
CA GLY A 153 -11.71 -12.95 -0.04
C GLY A 153 -11.40 -13.79 -1.29
N HIS A 154 -11.09 -13.09 -2.37
CA HIS A 154 -10.66 -13.72 -3.59
C HIS A 154 -9.20 -14.13 -3.47
N HIS A 155 -8.92 -15.45 -3.46
CA HIS A 155 -7.58 -15.97 -3.30
C HIS A 155 -7.01 -16.48 -4.62
N TRP A 156 -5.67 -16.49 -4.75
CA TRP A 156 -4.94 -17.07 -5.88
C TRP A 156 -3.77 -17.91 -5.40
N LYS A 157 -3.29 -18.82 -6.27
CA LYS A 157 -2.10 -19.63 -5.97
C LYS A 157 -0.84 -18.78 -6.06
N PHE A 158 -0.04 -18.79 -4.99
CA PHE A 158 1.25 -18.12 -4.96
C PHE A 158 2.27 -19.00 -4.18
N PRO A 159 3.56 -19.09 -4.58
CA PRO A 159 4.11 -18.55 -5.81
C PRO A 159 3.47 -19.20 -7.03
N ILE A 160 3.35 -18.42 -8.08
CA ILE A 160 2.90 -18.94 -9.38
C ILE A 160 3.90 -20.03 -9.75
N LYS A 161 3.53 -21.31 -9.60
CA LYS A 161 4.30 -22.39 -10.19
C LYS A 161 4.36 -22.02 -11.66
N ARG A 162 5.58 -21.73 -12.18
CA ARG A 162 5.83 -21.26 -13.54
C ARG A 162 4.85 -21.91 -14.53
N ALA A 163 3.68 -21.30 -14.71
CA ALA A 163 2.90 -21.51 -15.89
C ALA A 163 3.81 -21.13 -17.04
N LYS A 164 3.88 -21.97 -18.08
CA LYS A 164 4.71 -21.65 -19.24
C LYS A 164 4.38 -20.23 -19.64
N PRO A 165 5.37 -19.34 -19.76
CA PRO A 165 5.10 -17.94 -20.02
C PRO A 165 4.28 -17.81 -21.29
N VAL A 166 3.11 -17.21 -21.19
CA VAL A 166 2.27 -16.89 -22.35
C VAL A 166 2.79 -15.58 -22.92
N LYS A 167 3.17 -15.58 -24.18
CA LYS A 167 3.53 -14.35 -24.89
C LYS A 167 2.24 -13.56 -25.14
N PHE A 168 2.10 -12.45 -24.48
CA PHE A 168 1.12 -11.45 -24.82
C PHE A 168 1.87 -10.20 -25.31
N GLU A 169 1.60 -9.76 -26.52
CA GLU A 169 2.28 -8.62 -27.18
C GLU A 169 3.81 -8.66 -27.10
N GLY A 170 4.42 -9.84 -27.21
CA GLY A 170 5.87 -10.01 -27.20
C GLY A 170 6.53 -10.03 -25.82
N GLN A 171 5.79 -9.76 -24.74
CA GLN A 171 6.27 -9.86 -23.36
C GLN A 171 5.80 -11.15 -22.69
N LEU A 172 6.70 -11.74 -21.87
CA LEU A 172 6.38 -12.90 -21.05
C LEU A 172 5.62 -12.44 -19.80
N VAL A 173 4.31 -12.72 -19.77
CA VAL A 173 3.45 -12.37 -18.62
C VAL A 173 3.17 -13.66 -17.83
N ALA A 174 3.63 -13.71 -16.57
CA ALA A 174 3.21 -14.72 -15.62
C ALA A 174 1.91 -14.26 -14.97
N ARG A 175 0.81 -14.96 -15.21
CA ARG A 175 -0.48 -14.68 -14.59
C ARG A 175 -0.76 -15.72 -13.50
N ALA A 176 -1.06 -15.26 -12.28
CA ALA A 176 -1.59 -16.13 -11.25
C ALA A 176 -2.97 -16.63 -11.65
N GLU A 177 -3.19 -17.94 -11.56
CA GLU A 177 -4.55 -18.47 -11.71
C GLU A 177 -5.30 -18.24 -10.40
N PRO A 178 -6.49 -17.63 -10.44
CA PRO A 178 -7.33 -17.51 -9.26
C PRO A 178 -7.64 -18.92 -8.71
N ILE A 179 -7.62 -19.07 -7.41
CA ILE A 179 -8.20 -20.27 -6.79
C ILE A 179 -9.71 -20.04 -6.79
N PRO A 180 -10.50 -20.87 -7.50
CA PRO A 180 -11.96 -20.74 -7.45
C PRO A 180 -12.42 -21.11 -6.05
N ARG A 181 -12.52 -20.13 -5.18
CA ARG A 181 -13.07 -20.30 -3.84
C ARG A 181 -14.09 -19.21 -3.60
N ALA A 182 -15.27 -19.39 -4.16
CA ALA A 182 -16.43 -18.66 -3.71
C ALA A 182 -17.00 -19.38 -2.48
N ILE A 183 -16.44 -19.14 -1.30
CA ILE A 183 -17.13 -19.52 -0.06
C ILE A 183 -18.25 -18.49 0.09
N PRO A 184 -19.53 -18.93 0.12
CA PRO A 184 -20.62 -18.02 0.38
C PRO A 184 -20.41 -17.34 1.73
N VAL A 185 -20.47 -16.02 1.72
CA VAL A 185 -20.29 -15.26 2.95
C VAL A 185 -21.47 -15.53 3.88
N ASN A 186 -21.15 -15.90 5.12
CA ASN A 186 -22.13 -16.06 6.19
C ASN A 186 -22.08 -14.86 7.15
N PRO A 187 -23.08 -13.95 7.11
CA PRO A 187 -23.12 -12.81 8.03
C PRO A 187 -23.15 -13.19 9.52
N VAL A 188 -23.74 -14.33 9.86
CA VAL A 188 -23.79 -14.81 11.25
C VAL A 188 -22.37 -15.12 11.74
N GLU A 189 -21.61 -15.84 10.95
CA GLU A 189 -20.23 -16.20 11.26
C GLU A 189 -19.32 -14.97 11.45
N ILE A 190 -19.53 -13.94 10.66
CA ILE A 190 -18.76 -12.70 10.82
C ILE A 190 -19.12 -11.97 12.10
N ASN A 191 -20.41 -11.96 12.49
CA ASN A 191 -20.82 -11.39 13.76
C ASN A 191 -20.22 -12.17 14.93
N GLU A 192 -20.24 -13.49 14.88
CA GLU A 192 -19.60 -14.37 15.87
C GLU A 192 -18.09 -14.13 15.95
N ALA A 193 -17.42 -14.01 14.80
CA ALA A 193 -16.00 -13.67 14.75
C ALA A 193 -15.71 -12.27 15.33
N ARG A 194 -16.55 -11.28 15.03
CA ARG A 194 -16.44 -9.93 15.61
C ARG A 194 -16.58 -9.95 17.13
N ASP A 195 -17.57 -10.69 17.66
CA ASP A 195 -17.81 -10.77 19.09
C ASP A 195 -16.66 -11.48 19.80
N TRP A 196 -16.12 -12.56 19.20
CA TRP A 196 -14.92 -13.23 19.68
C TRP A 196 -13.68 -12.30 19.63
N ILE A 197 -13.48 -11.57 18.52
CA ILE A 197 -12.37 -10.61 18.37
C ILE A 197 -12.47 -9.51 19.43
N SER A 198 -13.67 -9.01 19.68
CA SER A 198 -13.90 -7.94 20.66
C SER A 198 -13.67 -8.37 22.09
N SER A 199 -13.98 -9.64 22.43
CA SER A 199 -13.86 -10.17 23.79
C SER A 199 -12.49 -10.76 24.09
N ALA A 200 -11.83 -11.43 23.13
CA ALA A 200 -10.60 -12.18 23.34
C ALA A 200 -9.34 -11.44 22.81
N ASP A 201 -9.49 -10.38 22.01
CA ASP A 201 -8.40 -9.66 21.33
C ASP A 201 -7.33 -10.59 20.72
N PRO A 202 -7.72 -11.59 19.87
CA PRO A 202 -6.82 -12.59 19.34
C PRO A 202 -5.69 -11.97 18.49
N SER A 203 -4.55 -12.69 18.39
CA SER A 203 -3.50 -12.32 17.42
C SER A 203 -3.98 -12.57 15.98
N LEU A 204 -3.26 -12.02 14.98
CA LEU A 204 -3.61 -12.28 13.58
C LEU A 204 -3.45 -13.75 13.23
N GLU A 205 -2.46 -14.44 13.79
CA GLU A 205 -2.23 -15.88 13.61
C GLU A 205 -3.40 -16.72 14.14
N GLN A 206 -3.99 -16.33 15.28
CA GLN A 206 -5.20 -16.99 15.81
C GLN A 206 -6.40 -16.73 14.92
N ILE A 207 -6.51 -15.53 14.32
CA ILE A 207 -7.56 -15.20 13.36
C ILE A 207 -7.42 -16.06 12.10
N GLU A 208 -6.20 -16.19 11.57
CA GLU A 208 -5.90 -17.03 10.42
C GLU A 208 -6.23 -18.51 10.69
N GLN A 209 -5.85 -19.02 11.88
CA GLN A 209 -6.19 -20.38 12.29
C GLN A 209 -7.70 -20.59 12.33
N LYS A 210 -8.46 -19.67 12.96
CA LYS A 210 -9.92 -19.76 13.02
C LYS A 210 -10.52 -19.72 11.61
N ALA A 211 -10.07 -18.81 10.76
CA ALA A 211 -10.54 -18.71 9.37
C ALA A 211 -10.29 -20.00 8.56
N ASN A 212 -9.18 -20.69 8.82
CA ASN A 212 -8.81 -21.93 8.13
C ASN A 212 -9.56 -23.17 8.66
N THR A 213 -9.86 -23.26 9.97
CA THR A 213 -10.53 -24.43 10.55
C THR A 213 -11.98 -24.60 10.12
N GLU A 214 -12.65 -23.49 9.77
CA GLU A 214 -14.04 -23.50 9.34
C GLU A 214 -14.20 -23.55 7.80
N ALA A 215 -13.11 -23.81 7.08
CA ALA A 215 -13.03 -23.73 5.63
C ALA A 215 -13.21 -25.08 4.89
N TRP A 216 -13.53 -26.18 5.62
CA TRP A 216 -13.69 -27.56 5.09
C TRP A 216 -15.06 -28.13 5.33
#